data_2a0dd2575d61b8bc08651bb44920d119
#
_entry.id   2a0dd2575d61b8bc08651bb44920d119
#
_cell.length_a   1.000
_cell.length_b   1.000
_cell.length_c   1.000
_cell.angle_alpha   90.00
_cell.angle_beta   90.00
_cell.angle_gamma   90.00
#
_symmetry.space_group_name_H-M   'P 1'
#
loop_
_entity.id
_entity.type
_entity.pdbx_description
1 polymer ?
#
loop_
_entity_poly.entity_id
_entity_poly.type
_entity_poly.pdbx_seq_one_letter_code
_entity_poly.pdbx_strand_id
1 'polypeptide(L)'
;KYNIVISGYYGFHNAGDEAMLLAILQALRKTFDAPSITVISGNPSDTARTFGVKAVPRFGILPILSSLFRTDLLISGGGSLLQDVTSWKSMIYYLTIIIVGVLFRKQVFLYSQGIGPVRYRIIRIILKHVLNHVDAITVRDSESKGFLQRLGVHRTIYTTADAVLSLDPVSLEKGKEILERNHVDPSKKRVGIAIRSWADTSRWMKPLRAYIERLTREKDCSVVLIPMQFPEDKRAAEAEIEESDRVHVLKESYSIEELISLMGNMDVVVGMRLHAMI
;
A
#
# COMPACT_ATOMS: atom_id res chain seq x y z
N LYS A 1 -0.82 28.96 3.04
CA LYS A 1 -0.64 27.67 2.37
C LYS A 1 -0.46 26.63 3.45
N TYR A 2 -1.34 25.63 3.50
CA TYR A 2 -1.34 24.60 4.54
C TYR A 2 -0.23 23.57 4.24
N ASN A 3 0.64 23.29 5.20
CA ASN A 3 1.76 22.37 5.03
C ASN A 3 1.43 21.02 5.63
N ILE A 4 1.54 19.97 4.84
CA ILE A 4 1.19 18.61 5.25
C ILE A 4 2.41 17.70 5.04
N VAL A 5 2.76 16.92 6.06
CA VAL A 5 3.74 15.84 5.95
C VAL A 5 3.00 14.50 5.99
N ILE A 6 3.33 13.61 5.06
CA ILE A 6 2.77 12.26 5.02
C ILE A 6 3.90 11.26 5.27
N SER A 7 3.70 10.37 6.25
CA SER A 7 4.60 9.28 6.60
C SER A 7 3.93 7.94 6.33
N GLY A 8 4.60 7.04 5.61
CA GLY A 8 4.12 5.72 5.26
C GLY A 8 5.20 4.87 4.60
N TYR A 9 4.84 3.70 4.09
CA TYR A 9 5.75 2.81 3.37
C TYR A 9 5.78 3.15 1.86
N TYR A 10 6.27 4.35 1.53
CA TYR A 10 6.25 4.91 0.18
C TYR A 10 7.62 4.91 -0.47
N GLY A 11 7.65 4.84 -1.81
CA GLY A 11 8.89 4.82 -2.60
C GLY A 11 9.57 3.46 -2.64
N PHE A 12 8.80 2.37 -2.54
CA PHE A 12 9.28 0.99 -2.60
C PHE A 12 8.65 0.19 -3.73
N HIS A 13 7.95 0.85 -4.64
CA HIS A 13 7.24 0.21 -5.76
C HIS A 13 6.28 -0.90 -5.32
N ASN A 14 5.69 -0.74 -4.12
CA ASN A 14 4.60 -1.58 -3.64
C ASN A 14 3.28 -0.92 -4.05
N ALA A 15 2.60 -1.51 -5.02
CA ALA A 15 1.39 -0.93 -5.61
C ALA A 15 0.31 -0.59 -4.58
N GLY A 16 0.15 -1.41 -3.53
CA GLY A 16 -0.85 -1.15 -2.49
C GLY A 16 -0.53 0.08 -1.65
N ASP A 17 0.72 0.24 -1.22
CA ASP A 17 1.13 1.40 -0.42
C ASP A 17 1.12 2.68 -1.27
N GLU A 18 1.55 2.59 -2.54
CA GLU A 18 1.50 3.71 -3.48
C GLU A 18 0.04 4.09 -3.83
N ALA A 19 -0.88 3.13 -3.96
CA ALA A 19 -2.31 3.38 -4.15
C ALA A 19 -2.92 4.12 -2.95
N MET A 20 -2.54 3.72 -1.73
CA MET A 20 -2.96 4.45 -0.52
C MET A 20 -2.42 5.89 -0.50
N LEU A 21 -1.17 6.10 -0.91
CA LEU A 21 -0.62 7.46 -1.04
C LEU A 21 -1.43 8.27 -2.05
N LEU A 22 -1.73 7.70 -3.22
CA LEU A 22 -2.55 8.36 -4.25
C LEU A 22 -3.92 8.75 -3.71
N ALA A 23 -4.60 7.85 -3.01
CA ALA A 23 -5.90 8.09 -2.40
C ALA A 23 -5.85 9.24 -1.37
N ILE A 24 -4.85 9.24 -0.49
CA ILE A 24 -4.64 10.33 0.49
C ILE A 24 -4.40 11.65 -0.24
N LEU A 25 -3.55 11.66 -1.28
CA LEU A 25 -3.27 12.87 -2.06
C LEU A 25 -4.50 13.41 -2.78
N GLN A 26 -5.33 12.55 -3.37
CA GLN A 26 -6.60 12.94 -3.99
C GLN A 26 -7.54 13.56 -2.95
N ALA A 27 -7.70 12.92 -1.79
CA ALA A 27 -8.54 13.43 -0.71
C ALA A 27 -8.05 14.80 -0.21
N LEU A 28 -6.74 14.97 -0.01
CA LEU A 28 -6.16 16.24 0.44
C LEU A 28 -6.32 17.36 -0.58
N ARG A 29 -6.12 17.06 -1.86
CA ARG A 29 -6.29 18.04 -2.95
C ARG A 29 -7.75 18.47 -3.14
N LYS A 30 -8.71 17.60 -2.80
CA LYS A 30 -10.15 17.94 -2.78
C LYS A 30 -10.53 18.76 -1.55
N THR A 31 -9.83 18.59 -0.41
CA THR A 31 -10.18 19.20 0.88
C THR A 31 -9.52 20.57 1.08
N PHE A 32 -8.26 20.70 0.64
CA PHE A 32 -7.46 21.91 0.88
C PHE A 32 -7.15 22.63 -0.42
N ASP A 33 -7.24 23.96 -0.41
CA ASP A 33 -6.82 24.78 -1.53
C ASP A 33 -5.28 24.84 -1.60
N ALA A 34 -4.72 24.27 -2.69
CA ALA A 34 -3.29 24.22 -3.01
C ALA A 34 -2.37 23.86 -1.81
N PRO A 35 -2.55 22.72 -1.13
CA PRO A 35 -1.72 22.34 0.00
C PRO A 35 -0.26 22.10 -0.41
N SER A 36 0.67 22.40 0.49
CA SER A 36 2.08 22.05 0.32
C SER A 36 2.34 20.68 0.95
N ILE A 37 2.39 19.64 0.12
CA ILE A 37 2.53 18.25 0.61
C ILE A 37 3.98 17.81 0.49
N THR A 38 4.50 17.22 1.58
CA THR A 38 5.82 16.57 1.63
C THR A 38 5.64 15.12 2.07
N VAL A 39 6.15 14.17 1.28
CA VAL A 39 6.10 12.75 1.56
C VAL A 39 7.46 12.26 2.05
N ILE A 40 7.48 11.50 3.15
CA ILE A 40 8.67 10.78 3.60
C ILE A 40 8.75 9.47 2.81
N SER A 41 9.81 9.31 2.00
CA SER A 41 9.89 8.25 0.99
C SER A 41 11.22 7.50 1.00
N GLY A 42 11.18 6.23 0.60
CA GLY A 42 12.35 5.41 0.30
C GLY A 42 13.07 5.83 -0.99
N ASN A 43 12.31 6.38 -1.96
CA ASN A 43 12.82 6.94 -3.21
C ASN A 43 12.20 8.32 -3.46
N PRO A 44 12.76 9.38 -2.85
CA PRO A 44 12.17 10.72 -2.92
C PRO A 44 12.03 11.28 -4.33
N SER A 45 13.01 11.02 -5.20
CA SER A 45 13.01 11.53 -6.58
C SER A 45 11.85 10.95 -7.39
N ASP A 46 11.63 9.65 -7.25
CA ASP A 46 10.56 8.94 -7.94
C ASP A 46 9.19 9.34 -7.38
N THR A 47 9.04 9.36 -6.06
CA THR A 47 7.81 9.81 -5.40
C THR A 47 7.43 11.24 -5.81
N ALA A 48 8.41 12.16 -5.84
CA ALA A 48 8.16 13.53 -6.24
C ALA A 48 7.68 13.63 -7.70
N ARG A 49 8.33 12.90 -8.61
CA ARG A 49 7.98 12.86 -10.03
C ARG A 49 6.61 12.23 -10.26
N THR A 50 6.34 11.07 -9.65
CA THR A 50 5.11 10.30 -9.87
C THR A 50 3.88 11.01 -9.32
N PHE A 51 3.98 11.59 -8.11
CA PHE A 51 2.82 12.16 -7.43
C PHE A 51 2.74 13.70 -7.47
N GLY A 52 3.74 14.37 -8.03
CA GLY A 52 3.76 15.83 -8.08
C GLY A 52 3.81 16.51 -6.71
N VAL A 53 4.58 15.95 -5.78
CA VAL A 53 4.71 16.41 -4.40
C VAL A 53 6.18 16.66 -4.04
N LYS A 54 6.43 17.33 -2.91
CA LYS A 54 7.78 17.31 -2.33
C LYS A 54 8.03 15.96 -1.67
N ALA A 55 9.26 15.48 -1.70
CA ALA A 55 9.62 14.26 -0.99
C ALA A 55 10.96 14.40 -0.27
N VAL A 56 11.09 13.75 0.87
CA VAL A 56 12.31 13.70 1.69
C VAL A 56 12.70 12.26 1.98
N PRO A 57 14.02 11.97 2.08
CA PRO A 57 14.48 10.60 2.29
C PRO A 57 14.09 10.09 3.69
N ARG A 58 13.59 8.86 3.77
CA ARG A 58 13.11 8.24 5.01
C ARG A 58 14.17 8.10 6.12
N PHE A 59 15.43 8.13 5.78
CA PHE A 59 16.54 8.11 6.74
C PHE A 59 17.26 9.46 6.85
N GLY A 60 16.73 10.49 6.20
CA GLY A 60 17.23 11.86 6.31
C GLY A 60 16.71 12.54 7.57
N ILE A 61 17.42 12.41 8.69
CA ILE A 61 16.98 12.94 9.98
C ILE A 61 16.70 14.45 9.90
N LEU A 62 17.66 15.24 9.41
CA LEU A 62 17.50 16.70 9.31
C LEU A 62 16.38 17.13 8.36
N PRO A 63 16.26 16.58 7.13
CA PRO A 63 15.11 16.84 6.25
C PRO A 63 13.76 16.49 6.89
N ILE A 64 13.67 15.35 7.60
CA ILE A 64 12.42 14.94 8.28
C ILE A 64 12.09 15.91 9.41
N LEU A 65 13.04 16.22 10.31
CA LEU A 65 12.82 17.16 11.42
C LEU A 65 12.45 18.56 10.91
N SER A 66 13.14 19.06 9.88
CA SER A 66 12.81 20.34 9.27
C SER A 66 11.41 20.35 8.65
N SER A 67 11.00 19.26 7.99
CA SER A 67 9.65 19.13 7.43
C SER A 67 8.60 19.09 8.54
N LEU A 68 8.81 18.29 9.58
CA LEU A 68 7.90 18.20 10.73
C LEU A 68 7.81 19.51 11.53
N PHE A 69 8.90 20.24 11.66
CA PHE A 69 8.87 21.54 12.34
C PHE A 69 8.00 22.57 11.61
N ARG A 70 7.98 22.54 10.28
CA ARG A 70 7.24 23.46 9.41
C ARG A 70 5.84 22.99 9.05
N THR A 71 5.48 21.77 9.39
CA THR A 71 4.16 21.22 9.04
C THR A 71 3.06 21.79 9.95
N ASP A 72 1.86 21.86 9.41
CA ASP A 72 0.63 22.11 10.16
C ASP A 72 -0.03 20.79 10.54
N LEU A 73 0.02 19.78 9.64
CA LEU A 73 -0.58 18.46 9.80
C LEU A 73 0.41 17.36 9.43
N LEU A 74 0.63 16.43 10.34
CA LEU A 74 1.27 15.15 10.09
C LEU A 74 0.22 14.07 9.87
N ILE A 75 0.24 13.44 8.71
CA ILE A 75 -0.56 12.25 8.42
C ILE A 75 0.34 11.02 8.53
N SER A 76 0.02 10.12 9.47
CA SER A 76 0.51 8.76 9.44
C SER A 76 -0.41 7.98 8.50
N GLY A 77 0.07 7.73 7.28
CA GLY A 77 -0.74 7.21 6.18
C GLY A 77 -1.08 5.75 6.33
N GLY A 78 -1.92 5.25 5.45
CA GLY A 78 -2.51 3.91 5.47
C GLY A 78 -1.51 2.74 5.51
N GLY A 79 -2.04 1.54 5.43
CA GLY A 79 -1.27 0.30 5.57
C GLY A 79 -1.19 -0.19 7.01
N SER A 80 -0.36 -1.19 7.25
CA SER A 80 -0.15 -1.76 8.59
C SER A 80 1.21 -1.34 9.14
N LEU A 81 1.37 -0.06 9.44
CA LEU A 81 2.64 0.52 9.89
C LEU A 81 2.93 0.23 11.37
N LEU A 82 1.88 0.21 12.21
CA LEU A 82 1.98 0.05 13.66
C LEU A 82 1.70 -1.41 14.07
N GLN A 83 2.59 -2.30 13.62
CA GLN A 83 2.60 -3.74 13.94
C GLN A 83 4.05 -4.27 14.02
N ASP A 84 4.30 -5.32 14.80
CA ASP A 84 5.64 -5.87 15.01
C ASP A 84 5.83 -7.28 14.44
N VAL A 85 4.86 -7.77 13.64
CA VAL A 85 4.91 -9.11 13.03
C VAL A 85 5.99 -9.21 11.95
N THR A 86 6.08 -8.19 11.09
CA THR A 86 7.07 -8.14 10.01
C THR A 86 8.40 -7.55 10.49
N SER A 87 8.37 -6.44 11.26
CA SER A 87 9.58 -5.81 11.79
C SER A 87 9.25 -4.85 12.93
N TRP A 88 9.72 -5.16 14.13
CA TRP A 88 9.63 -4.25 15.27
C TRP A 88 10.41 -2.93 15.03
N LYS A 89 11.52 -2.98 14.28
CA LYS A 89 12.30 -1.79 13.92
C LYS A 89 11.50 -0.83 13.04
N SER A 90 10.75 -1.38 12.08
CA SER A 90 9.87 -0.59 11.21
C SER A 90 8.78 0.10 12.02
N MET A 91 8.15 -0.62 12.95
CA MET A 91 7.14 -0.05 13.85
C MET A 91 7.70 1.09 14.70
N ILE A 92 8.88 0.92 15.31
CA ILE A 92 9.53 1.98 16.10
C ILE A 92 9.82 3.21 15.23
N TYR A 93 10.28 3.01 14.00
CA TYR A 93 10.52 4.10 13.07
C TYR A 93 9.27 4.97 12.85
N TYR A 94 8.13 4.36 12.50
CA TYR A 94 6.88 5.12 12.28
C TYR A 94 6.35 5.74 13.57
N LEU A 95 6.45 5.02 14.68
CA LEU A 95 6.06 5.54 15.99
C LEU A 95 6.90 6.76 16.40
N THR A 96 8.21 6.75 16.09
CA THR A 96 9.11 7.89 16.36
C THR A 96 8.68 9.13 15.56
N ILE A 97 8.27 8.99 14.30
CA ILE A 97 7.77 10.13 13.50
C ILE A 97 6.51 10.72 14.15
N ILE A 98 5.58 9.88 14.59
CA ILE A 98 4.38 10.32 15.31
C ILE A 98 4.76 11.04 16.61
N ILE A 99 5.67 10.48 17.42
CA ILE A 99 6.16 11.08 18.65
C ILE A 99 6.72 12.48 18.39
N VAL A 100 7.56 12.63 17.37
CA VAL A 100 8.15 13.94 17.01
C VAL A 100 7.06 14.93 16.61
N GLY A 101 6.05 14.50 15.86
CA GLY A 101 4.89 15.33 15.51
C GLY A 101 4.16 15.84 16.76
N VAL A 102 3.88 14.96 17.71
CA VAL A 102 3.24 15.29 18.98
C VAL A 102 4.13 16.23 19.82
N LEU A 103 5.44 15.96 19.92
CA LEU A 103 6.38 16.82 20.65
C LEU A 103 6.49 18.23 20.06
N PHE A 104 6.42 18.35 18.74
CA PHE A 104 6.37 19.64 18.04
C PHE A 104 4.98 20.30 18.09
N ARG A 105 4.03 19.71 18.82
CA ARG A 105 2.64 20.21 18.97
C ARG A 105 1.96 20.40 17.60
N LYS A 106 2.22 19.49 16.65
CA LYS A 106 1.58 19.48 15.36
C LYS A 106 0.28 18.70 15.42
N GLN A 107 -0.67 19.03 14.55
CA GLN A 107 -1.82 18.16 14.35
C GLN A 107 -1.36 16.81 13.79
N VAL A 108 -1.77 15.73 14.42
CA VAL A 108 -1.36 14.37 14.02
C VAL A 108 -2.60 13.52 13.75
N PHE A 109 -2.68 13.01 12.53
CA PHE A 109 -3.78 12.19 12.08
C PHE A 109 -3.30 10.81 11.61
N LEU A 110 -3.80 9.75 12.25
CA LEU A 110 -3.66 8.38 11.77
C LEU A 110 -4.77 8.11 10.75
N TYR A 111 -4.40 7.89 9.49
CA TYR A 111 -5.33 7.82 8.39
C TYR A 111 -5.53 6.39 7.89
N SER A 112 -6.72 5.82 8.13
CA SER A 112 -7.16 4.51 7.57
C SER A 112 -6.17 3.36 7.80
N GLN A 113 -5.58 3.29 9.00
CA GLN A 113 -4.55 2.28 9.30
C GLN A 113 -5.12 0.94 9.76
N GLY A 114 -4.44 -0.15 9.34
CA GLY A 114 -4.50 -1.42 10.04
C GLY A 114 -3.50 -1.40 11.20
N ILE A 115 -3.93 -1.64 12.43
CA ILE A 115 -3.08 -1.55 13.61
C ILE A 115 -3.03 -2.86 14.38
N GLY A 116 -1.82 -3.31 14.66
CA GLY A 116 -1.55 -4.55 15.38
C GLY A 116 -1.41 -5.78 14.45
N PRO A 117 -1.12 -6.95 15.06
CA PRO A 117 -0.81 -7.12 16.47
C PRO A 117 0.52 -6.49 16.89
N VAL A 118 0.63 -6.13 18.17
CA VAL A 118 1.85 -5.66 18.80
C VAL A 118 2.16 -6.60 19.96
N ARG A 119 3.29 -7.30 19.89
CA ARG A 119 3.66 -8.37 20.85
C ARG A 119 4.42 -7.82 22.05
N TYR A 120 5.33 -6.87 21.83
CA TYR A 120 6.21 -6.34 22.87
C TYR A 120 5.46 -5.42 23.83
N ARG A 121 5.46 -5.80 25.15
CA ARG A 121 4.75 -5.05 26.21
C ARG A 121 5.18 -3.58 26.29
N ILE A 122 6.46 -3.29 26.18
CA ILE A 122 6.98 -1.92 26.26
C ILE A 122 6.47 -1.07 25.09
N ILE A 123 6.42 -1.64 23.89
CA ILE A 123 5.93 -0.95 22.70
C ILE A 123 4.42 -0.68 22.84
N ARG A 124 3.65 -1.60 23.43
CA ARG A 124 2.23 -1.38 23.73
C ARG A 124 2.02 -0.19 24.67
N ILE A 125 2.87 -0.03 25.71
CA ILE A 125 2.79 1.09 26.65
C ILE A 125 3.07 2.41 25.92
N ILE A 126 4.14 2.45 25.11
CA ILE A 126 4.50 3.64 24.34
C ILE A 126 3.39 3.97 23.33
N LEU A 127 2.92 2.98 22.58
CA LEU A 127 1.85 3.13 21.57
C LEU A 127 0.59 3.71 22.22
N LYS A 128 0.12 3.12 23.33
CA LYS A 128 -1.02 3.65 24.10
C LYS A 128 -0.83 5.11 24.47
N HIS A 129 0.34 5.43 25.03
CA HIS A 129 0.61 6.81 25.48
C HIS A 129 0.61 7.78 24.31
N VAL A 130 1.31 7.46 23.23
CA VAL A 130 1.42 8.30 22.05
C VAL A 130 0.05 8.51 21.38
N LEU A 131 -0.73 7.44 21.18
CA LEU A 131 -2.02 7.52 20.50
C LEU A 131 -3.09 8.26 21.32
N ASN A 132 -2.91 8.40 22.64
CA ASN A 132 -3.77 9.25 23.44
C ASN A 132 -3.44 10.77 23.29
N HIS A 133 -2.36 11.11 22.57
CA HIS A 133 -1.95 12.51 22.31
C HIS A 133 -2.07 12.93 20.86
N VAL A 134 -2.53 12.05 19.96
CA VAL A 134 -2.81 12.42 18.57
C VAL A 134 -4.19 13.06 18.45
N ASP A 135 -4.44 13.81 17.36
CA ASP A 135 -5.68 14.57 17.20
C ASP A 135 -6.82 13.74 16.61
N ALA A 136 -6.53 12.87 15.65
CA ALA A 136 -7.51 12.02 15.01
C ALA A 136 -6.97 10.62 14.71
N ILE A 137 -7.84 9.61 14.85
CA ILE A 137 -7.52 8.21 14.55
C ILE A 137 -8.64 7.63 13.70
N THR A 138 -8.31 7.26 12.46
CA THR A 138 -9.15 6.38 11.65
C THR A 138 -8.43 5.05 11.40
N VAL A 139 -9.18 3.96 11.47
CA VAL A 139 -8.70 2.60 11.22
C VAL A 139 -9.56 1.97 10.13
N ARG A 140 -8.96 1.11 9.33
CA ARG A 140 -9.66 0.49 8.19
C ARG A 140 -10.54 -0.68 8.57
N ASP A 141 -10.43 -1.22 9.79
CA ASP A 141 -11.15 -2.41 10.23
C ASP A 141 -11.50 -2.36 11.72
N SER A 142 -12.50 -3.15 12.09
CA SER A 142 -13.00 -3.25 13.47
C SER A 142 -12.01 -3.99 14.41
N GLU A 143 -11.14 -4.85 13.88
CA GLU A 143 -10.12 -5.55 14.65
C GLU A 143 -9.08 -4.58 15.19
N SER A 144 -8.59 -3.68 14.32
CA SER A 144 -7.69 -2.57 14.70
C SER A 144 -8.31 -1.67 15.76
N LYS A 145 -9.59 -1.31 15.61
CA LYS A 145 -10.33 -0.54 16.63
C LYS A 145 -10.39 -1.27 17.96
N GLY A 146 -10.81 -2.53 17.94
CA GLY A 146 -10.90 -3.36 19.14
C GLY A 146 -9.55 -3.56 19.82
N PHE A 147 -8.47 -3.69 19.04
CA PHE A 147 -7.11 -3.77 19.58
C PHE A 147 -6.73 -2.48 20.31
N LEU A 148 -6.93 -1.30 19.71
CA LEU A 148 -6.63 -0.02 20.34
C LEU A 148 -7.44 0.24 21.61
N GLN A 149 -8.72 -0.13 21.62
CA GLN A 149 -9.58 -0.01 22.80
C GLN A 149 -9.07 -0.90 23.94
N ARG A 150 -8.75 -2.18 23.66
CA ARG A 150 -8.15 -3.09 24.66
C ARG A 150 -6.78 -2.62 25.15
N LEU A 151 -6.03 -1.88 24.31
CA LEU A 151 -4.77 -1.28 24.69
C LEU A 151 -4.95 -0.10 25.67
N GLY A 152 -6.16 0.47 25.76
CA GLY A 152 -6.50 1.63 26.59
C GLY A 152 -6.25 2.97 25.89
N VAL A 153 -6.45 3.02 24.57
CA VAL A 153 -6.55 4.27 23.83
C VAL A 153 -7.96 4.83 24.06
N HIS A 154 -8.04 6.05 24.61
CA HIS A 154 -9.30 6.71 24.98
C HIS A 154 -9.75 7.76 23.96
N ARG A 155 -8.91 8.08 22.98
CA ARG A 155 -9.31 8.96 21.87
C ARG A 155 -10.41 8.31 21.06
N THR A 156 -11.25 9.12 20.45
CA THR A 156 -12.27 8.62 19.52
C THR A 156 -11.59 7.91 18.33
N ILE A 157 -11.97 6.67 18.09
CA ILE A 157 -11.44 5.85 17.00
C ILE A 157 -12.60 5.62 16.01
N TYR A 158 -12.43 6.16 14.81
CA TYR A 158 -13.39 5.97 13.73
C TYR A 158 -12.98 4.76 12.89
N THR A 159 -13.89 3.82 12.69
CA THR A 159 -13.70 2.75 11.71
C THR A 159 -14.18 3.26 10.36
N THR A 160 -13.28 3.24 9.40
CA THR A 160 -13.54 3.62 8.00
C THR A 160 -13.31 2.40 7.10
N ALA A 161 -13.11 2.62 5.82
CA ALA A 161 -12.61 1.61 4.89
C ALA A 161 -11.11 1.82 4.64
N ASP A 162 -10.49 0.91 3.89
CA ASP A 162 -9.14 1.14 3.36
C ASP A 162 -9.14 2.36 2.43
N ALA A 163 -8.09 3.18 2.49
CA ALA A 163 -8.00 4.42 1.72
C ALA A 163 -8.14 4.21 0.20
N VAL A 164 -7.69 3.07 -0.30
CA VAL A 164 -7.72 2.72 -1.73
C VAL A 164 -9.15 2.73 -2.29
N LEU A 165 -10.16 2.41 -1.47
CA LEU A 165 -11.57 2.45 -1.89
C LEU A 165 -12.09 3.85 -2.19
N SER A 166 -11.35 4.89 -1.85
CA SER A 166 -11.70 6.29 -2.17
C SER A 166 -11.06 6.82 -3.45
N LEU A 167 -10.30 5.99 -4.17
CA LEU A 167 -9.70 6.38 -5.45
C LEU A 167 -10.77 6.74 -6.48
N ASP A 168 -10.46 7.75 -7.28
CA ASP A 168 -11.31 8.13 -8.40
C ASP A 168 -11.39 6.98 -9.43
N PRO A 169 -12.54 6.78 -10.10
CA PRO A 169 -12.69 5.75 -11.12
C PRO A 169 -11.63 5.89 -12.22
N VAL A 170 -11.11 4.77 -12.69
CA VAL A 170 -10.09 4.69 -13.73
C VAL A 170 -10.69 4.07 -15.00
N SER A 171 -10.32 4.62 -16.18
CA SER A 171 -10.72 4.04 -17.48
C SER A 171 -10.09 2.65 -17.65
N LEU A 172 -10.84 1.71 -18.22
CA LEU A 172 -10.36 0.36 -18.52
C LEU A 172 -9.50 0.25 -19.79
N GLU A 173 -9.38 1.32 -20.57
CA GLU A 173 -8.68 1.28 -21.87
C GLU A 173 -7.19 0.98 -21.73
N LYS A 174 -6.50 1.61 -20.75
CA LYS A 174 -5.07 1.33 -20.51
C LYS A 174 -4.81 -0.13 -20.18
N GLY A 175 -5.70 -0.76 -19.41
CA GLY A 175 -5.59 -2.19 -19.09
C GLY A 175 -5.75 -3.06 -20.32
N LYS A 176 -6.65 -2.73 -21.25
CA LYS A 176 -6.79 -3.43 -22.54
C LYS A 176 -5.52 -3.32 -23.37
N GLU A 177 -4.97 -2.10 -23.51
CA GLU A 177 -3.72 -1.88 -24.24
C GLU A 177 -2.54 -2.67 -23.66
N ILE A 178 -2.47 -2.81 -22.32
CA ILE A 178 -1.46 -3.63 -21.66
C ILE A 178 -1.65 -5.10 -22.02
N LEU A 179 -2.86 -5.61 -21.97
CA LEU A 179 -3.17 -7.00 -22.32
C LEU A 179 -2.87 -7.31 -23.78
N GLU A 180 -3.22 -6.41 -24.70
CA GLU A 180 -2.92 -6.54 -26.13
C GLU A 180 -1.41 -6.57 -26.41
N ARG A 181 -0.64 -5.65 -25.79
CA ARG A 181 0.83 -5.63 -25.89
C ARG A 181 1.50 -6.90 -25.36
N ASN A 182 0.88 -7.55 -24.39
CA ASN A 182 1.35 -8.82 -23.83
C ASN A 182 0.71 -10.04 -24.52
N HIS A 183 0.05 -9.85 -25.65
CA HIS A 183 -0.56 -10.91 -26.48
C HIS A 183 -1.58 -11.79 -25.73
N VAL A 184 -2.29 -11.23 -24.75
CA VAL A 184 -3.34 -11.94 -24.04
C VAL A 184 -4.57 -12.04 -24.91
N ASP A 185 -5.04 -13.26 -25.17
CA ASP A 185 -6.19 -13.54 -26.06
C ASP A 185 -7.48 -12.88 -25.52
N PRO A 186 -8.06 -11.90 -26.23
CA PRO A 186 -9.26 -11.20 -25.79
C PRO A 186 -10.52 -12.07 -25.80
N SER A 187 -10.51 -13.20 -26.52
CA SER A 187 -11.64 -14.13 -26.61
C SER A 187 -11.79 -15.06 -25.42
N LYS A 188 -10.74 -15.15 -24.58
CA LYS A 188 -10.69 -16.03 -23.40
C LYS A 188 -11.08 -15.32 -22.14
N LYS A 189 -11.58 -16.08 -21.15
CA LYS A 189 -11.71 -15.63 -19.78
C LYS A 189 -10.33 -15.36 -19.20
N ARG A 190 -10.17 -14.23 -18.50
CA ARG A 190 -8.89 -13.76 -17.96
C ARG A 190 -8.86 -13.88 -16.45
N VAL A 191 -7.87 -14.61 -15.95
CA VAL A 191 -7.62 -14.76 -14.52
C VAL A 191 -6.33 -14.02 -14.17
N GLY A 192 -6.45 -12.90 -13.48
CA GLY A 192 -5.33 -12.15 -12.92
C GLY A 192 -4.81 -12.81 -11.64
N ILE A 193 -3.51 -13.06 -11.54
CA ILE A 193 -2.90 -13.63 -10.35
C ILE A 193 -1.81 -12.70 -9.82
N ALA A 194 -2.05 -12.13 -8.64
CA ALA A 194 -1.10 -11.28 -7.94
C ALA A 194 -0.38 -12.09 -6.85
N ILE A 195 0.79 -12.64 -7.19
CA ILE A 195 1.63 -13.37 -6.23
C ILE A 195 2.46 -12.42 -5.36
N ARG A 196 2.93 -12.94 -4.25
CA ARG A 196 3.90 -12.26 -3.39
C ARG A 196 5.12 -13.15 -3.19
N SER A 197 6.31 -12.58 -3.40
CA SER A 197 7.54 -13.22 -2.97
C SER A 197 7.55 -13.37 -1.45
N TRP A 198 7.52 -14.61 -0.94
CA TRP A 198 7.59 -14.93 0.49
C TRP A 198 8.75 -15.90 0.74
N ALA A 199 9.31 -15.88 1.95
CA ALA A 199 10.49 -16.64 2.31
C ALA A 199 10.39 -18.17 2.08
N ASP A 200 9.19 -18.74 2.06
CA ASP A 200 8.92 -20.15 1.74
C ASP A 200 7.97 -20.26 0.55
N THR A 201 8.50 -20.02 -0.64
CA THR A 201 7.74 -20.16 -1.90
C THR A 201 7.40 -21.62 -2.23
N SER A 202 8.22 -22.58 -1.76
CA SER A 202 8.08 -24.00 -2.09
C SER A 202 6.72 -24.58 -1.67
N ARG A 203 6.16 -24.08 -0.58
CA ARG A 203 4.93 -24.62 0.04
C ARG A 203 3.66 -24.33 -0.76
N TRP A 204 3.57 -23.17 -1.43
CA TRP A 204 2.36 -22.76 -2.15
C TRP A 204 2.56 -22.73 -3.67
N MET A 205 3.79 -22.76 -4.16
CA MET A 205 4.08 -22.69 -5.59
C MET A 205 3.61 -23.93 -6.35
N LYS A 206 3.81 -25.13 -5.78
CA LYS A 206 3.33 -26.36 -6.41
C LYS A 206 1.80 -26.41 -6.58
N PRO A 207 1.00 -26.09 -5.55
CA PRO A 207 -0.45 -25.90 -5.70
C PRO A 207 -0.83 -24.83 -6.74
N LEU A 208 -0.10 -23.71 -6.78
CA LEU A 208 -0.37 -22.63 -7.72
C LEU A 208 -0.16 -23.08 -9.17
N ARG A 209 0.95 -23.78 -9.47
CA ARG A 209 1.20 -24.33 -10.79
C ARG A 209 0.09 -25.29 -11.23
N ALA A 210 -0.32 -26.20 -10.36
CA ALA A 210 -1.42 -27.11 -10.65
C ALA A 210 -2.74 -26.36 -10.90
N TYR A 211 -2.98 -25.28 -10.17
CA TYR A 211 -4.16 -24.42 -10.39
C TYR A 211 -4.10 -23.70 -11.74
N ILE A 212 -2.95 -23.13 -12.10
CA ILE A 212 -2.74 -22.50 -13.42
C ILE A 212 -2.95 -23.50 -14.56
N GLU A 213 -2.37 -24.68 -14.45
CA GLU A 213 -2.54 -25.75 -15.43
C GLU A 213 -4.02 -26.14 -15.60
N ARG A 214 -4.74 -26.25 -14.50
CA ARG A 214 -6.18 -26.54 -14.54
C ARG A 214 -6.98 -25.42 -15.20
N LEU A 215 -6.67 -24.15 -14.92
CA LEU A 215 -7.34 -23.00 -15.56
C LEU A 215 -7.13 -22.98 -17.06
N THR A 216 -5.91 -23.24 -17.52
CA THR A 216 -5.56 -23.16 -18.94
C THR A 216 -6.04 -24.36 -19.75
N ARG A 217 -5.97 -25.57 -19.20
CA ARG A 217 -6.33 -26.81 -19.90
C ARG A 217 -7.82 -27.17 -19.79
N GLU A 218 -8.39 -27.07 -18.57
CA GLU A 218 -9.76 -27.53 -18.34
C GLU A 218 -10.80 -26.40 -18.48
N LYS A 219 -10.43 -25.15 -18.22
CA LYS A 219 -11.35 -24.00 -18.21
C LYS A 219 -11.15 -23.04 -19.39
N ASP A 220 -10.18 -23.31 -20.23
CA ASP A 220 -9.87 -22.50 -21.43
C ASP A 220 -9.64 -21.00 -21.12
N CYS A 221 -9.01 -20.72 -19.98
CA CYS A 221 -8.71 -19.35 -19.52
C CYS A 221 -7.31 -18.92 -19.92
N SER A 222 -7.11 -17.61 -20.08
CA SER A 222 -5.80 -16.97 -20.05
C SER A 222 -5.47 -16.56 -18.63
N VAL A 223 -4.25 -16.83 -18.18
CA VAL A 223 -3.74 -16.47 -16.87
C VAL A 223 -2.73 -15.34 -17.00
N VAL A 224 -2.89 -14.27 -16.23
CA VAL A 224 -2.01 -13.10 -16.24
C VAL A 224 -1.41 -12.90 -14.87
N LEU A 225 -0.09 -13.08 -14.73
CA LEU A 225 0.67 -12.83 -13.51
C LEU A 225 0.93 -11.32 -13.39
N ILE A 226 0.37 -10.69 -12.36
CA ILE A 226 0.41 -9.24 -12.14
C ILE A 226 1.35 -8.92 -10.99
N PRO A 227 2.54 -8.34 -11.25
CA PRO A 227 3.48 -7.96 -10.20
C PRO A 227 2.96 -6.70 -9.47
N MET A 228 2.67 -6.84 -8.18
CA MET A 228 2.23 -5.75 -7.31
C MET A 228 3.39 -5.04 -6.60
N GLN A 229 4.54 -5.65 -6.52
CA GLN A 229 5.80 -5.05 -6.06
C GLN A 229 6.89 -5.36 -7.09
N PHE A 230 7.30 -4.32 -7.79
CA PHE A 230 8.28 -4.45 -8.87
C PHE A 230 9.68 -4.07 -8.36
N PRO A 231 10.73 -4.83 -8.72
CA PRO A 231 10.76 -6.01 -9.60
C PRO A 231 10.62 -7.36 -8.86
N GLU A 232 10.39 -7.39 -7.56
CA GLU A 232 10.46 -8.59 -6.72
C GLU A 232 9.42 -9.65 -7.14
N ASP A 233 8.15 -9.24 -7.29
CA ASP A 233 7.07 -10.18 -7.64
C ASP A 233 7.23 -10.69 -9.08
N LYS A 234 7.74 -9.85 -10.01
CA LYS A 234 8.07 -10.28 -11.36
C LYS A 234 9.11 -11.39 -11.34
N ARG A 235 10.24 -11.20 -10.65
CA ARG A 235 11.30 -12.19 -10.55
C ARG A 235 10.79 -13.50 -9.94
N ALA A 236 9.92 -13.42 -8.93
CA ALA A 236 9.32 -14.61 -8.34
C ALA A 236 8.40 -15.34 -9.33
N ALA A 237 7.64 -14.62 -10.15
CA ALA A 237 6.79 -15.20 -11.17
C ALA A 237 7.64 -15.88 -12.27
N GLU A 238 8.61 -15.17 -12.84
CA GLU A 238 9.49 -15.69 -13.91
C GLU A 238 10.31 -16.90 -13.49
N ALA A 239 10.74 -16.96 -12.22
CA ALA A 239 11.52 -18.09 -11.70
C ALA A 239 10.70 -19.38 -11.54
N GLU A 240 9.39 -19.25 -11.38
CA GLU A 240 8.55 -20.35 -10.92
C GLU A 240 7.42 -20.72 -11.90
N ILE A 241 7.04 -19.83 -12.78
CA ILE A 241 5.92 -20.03 -13.71
C ILE A 241 6.45 -20.02 -15.15
N GLU A 242 6.17 -21.07 -15.89
CA GLU A 242 6.47 -21.18 -17.30
C GLU A 242 5.42 -20.43 -18.14
N GLU A 243 5.87 -19.51 -18.99
CA GLU A 243 5.02 -18.78 -19.90
C GLU A 243 4.56 -19.68 -21.07
N SER A 244 3.38 -19.42 -21.59
CA SER A 244 2.81 -20.11 -22.75
C SER A 244 1.80 -19.17 -23.43
N ASP A 245 1.19 -19.62 -24.52
CA ASP A 245 0.13 -18.86 -25.22
C ASP A 245 -1.06 -18.50 -24.31
N ARG A 246 -1.16 -19.08 -23.13
CA ARG A 246 -2.23 -18.86 -22.15
C ARG A 246 -1.75 -18.43 -20.77
N VAL A 247 -0.46 -18.34 -20.56
CA VAL A 247 0.15 -17.92 -19.28
C VAL A 247 1.13 -16.80 -19.54
N HIS A 248 0.81 -15.61 -19.07
CA HIS A 248 1.54 -14.38 -19.34
C HIS A 248 2.09 -13.80 -18.03
N VAL A 249 3.37 -13.51 -17.98
CA VAL A 249 3.99 -12.77 -16.85
C VAL A 249 4.21 -11.33 -17.29
N LEU A 250 3.57 -10.38 -16.66
CA LEU A 250 3.76 -8.96 -16.95
C LEU A 250 5.15 -8.51 -16.53
N LYS A 251 5.93 -7.93 -17.46
CA LYS A 251 7.37 -7.68 -17.31
C LYS A 251 7.73 -6.22 -17.00
N GLU A 252 6.76 -5.33 -17.09
CA GLU A 252 6.94 -3.89 -16.88
C GLU A 252 6.45 -3.44 -15.50
N SER A 253 6.91 -2.26 -15.08
CA SER A 253 6.34 -1.55 -13.93
C SER A 253 5.18 -0.69 -14.41
N TYR A 254 4.04 -0.82 -13.79
CA TYR A 254 2.81 -0.10 -14.14
C TYR A 254 2.47 0.93 -13.07
N SER A 255 1.89 2.05 -13.48
CA SER A 255 1.30 3.03 -12.58
C SER A 255 0.10 2.44 -11.82
N ILE A 256 -0.33 3.11 -10.77
CA ILE A 256 -1.48 2.63 -9.97
C ILE A 256 -2.75 2.61 -10.84
N GLU A 257 -2.96 3.64 -11.66
CA GLU A 257 -4.10 3.71 -12.57
C GLU A 257 -4.06 2.59 -13.63
N GLU A 258 -2.88 2.27 -14.15
CA GLU A 258 -2.70 1.15 -15.08
C GLU A 258 -3.00 -0.20 -14.42
N LEU A 259 -2.54 -0.41 -13.17
CA LEU A 259 -2.83 -1.65 -12.43
C LEU A 259 -4.33 -1.79 -12.12
N ILE A 260 -5.00 -0.70 -11.70
CA ILE A 260 -6.45 -0.71 -11.46
C ILE A 260 -7.19 -1.01 -12.78
N SER A 261 -6.80 -0.33 -13.87
CA SER A 261 -7.37 -0.56 -15.21
C SER A 261 -7.16 -2.01 -15.65
N LEU A 262 -5.97 -2.54 -15.45
CA LEU A 262 -5.62 -3.92 -15.79
C LEU A 262 -6.47 -4.93 -14.99
N MET A 263 -6.57 -4.76 -13.67
CA MET A 263 -7.37 -5.65 -12.82
C MET A 263 -8.86 -5.57 -13.16
N GLY A 264 -9.36 -4.38 -13.52
CA GLY A 264 -10.73 -4.18 -13.99
C GLY A 264 -11.04 -4.90 -15.31
N ASN A 265 -10.01 -5.31 -16.06
CA ASN A 265 -10.15 -6.12 -17.28
C ASN A 265 -10.06 -7.64 -17.03
N MET A 266 -9.90 -8.09 -15.79
CA MET A 266 -9.91 -9.50 -15.42
C MET A 266 -11.33 -9.97 -15.10
N ASP A 267 -11.66 -11.21 -15.46
CA ASP A 267 -12.92 -11.84 -15.03
C ASP A 267 -12.85 -12.28 -13.56
N VAL A 268 -11.63 -12.66 -13.10
CA VAL A 268 -11.35 -13.04 -11.72
C VAL A 268 -9.94 -12.58 -11.35
N VAL A 269 -9.77 -12.05 -10.14
CA VAL A 269 -8.45 -11.76 -9.56
C VAL A 269 -8.22 -12.67 -8.37
N VAL A 270 -7.07 -13.33 -8.34
CA VAL A 270 -6.57 -14.13 -7.21
C VAL A 270 -5.34 -13.45 -6.64
N GLY A 271 -5.38 -13.03 -5.39
CA GLY A 271 -4.32 -12.24 -4.80
C GLY A 271 -3.82 -12.78 -3.47
N MET A 272 -2.50 -12.76 -3.29
CA MET A 272 -1.83 -12.94 -2.00
C MET A 272 -1.60 -11.60 -1.28
N ARG A 273 -1.77 -10.49 -1.99
CA ARG A 273 -1.67 -9.13 -1.46
C ARG A 273 -3.05 -8.55 -1.24
N LEU A 274 -3.27 -7.93 -0.08
CA LEU A 274 -4.56 -7.35 0.28
C LEU A 274 -5.10 -6.42 -0.81
N HIS A 275 -4.26 -5.49 -1.30
CA HIS A 275 -4.68 -4.49 -2.29
C HIS A 275 -4.92 -5.04 -3.71
N ALA A 276 -4.61 -6.30 -3.98
CA ALA A 276 -5.08 -6.97 -5.19
C ALA A 276 -6.53 -7.47 -5.06
N MET A 277 -7.11 -7.43 -3.86
CA MET A 277 -8.46 -7.92 -3.55
C MET A 277 -9.41 -6.78 -3.13
N ILE A 278 -8.89 -5.57 -2.92
CA ILE A 278 -9.65 -4.34 -2.67
C ILE A 278 -9.96 -3.64 -3.99
#